data_1c5b06f3ea7e815e775df33c79cf8b03
#
_entry.id   1c5b06f3ea7e815e775df33c79cf8b03
#
_cell.length_a   1.000
_cell.length_b   1.000
_cell.length_c   1.000
_cell.angle_alpha   90.00
_cell.angle_beta   90.00
_cell.angle_gamma   90.00
#
_symmetry.space_group_name_H-M   'P 1'
#
loop_
_entity.id
_entity.type
_entity.pdbx_description
1 polymer ?
#
loop_
_entity_poly.entity_id
_entity_poly.type
_entity_poly.pdbx_seq_one_letter_code
_entity_poly.pdbx_strand_id
1 'polypeptide(L)'
;KVREVNNILFADLNREFRFYLLKEASKYLEEIDGHITLDNNVHFIKKEFLKLSKKDDTLDNLSADYLVKTLVDVKDDLTVICNGQKGLLTYCLGSISIPANAFLKANLDYDFFIDVNKKGNASFRADGKMDVSLMASKIAAGGGHVNASGGKFDDFKETIDYSEVRNYIQKKLDSI
;
A
#
# COMPACT_ATOMS: atom_id res chain seq x y z
N LYS A 1 -3.08 28.33 -2.68
CA LYS A 1 -2.77 27.57 -3.93
C LYS A 1 -1.94 26.30 -3.64
N VAL A 2 -0.78 26.44 -2.95
CA VAL A 2 0.01 25.27 -2.48
C VAL A 2 -0.81 24.38 -1.56
N ARG A 3 -1.66 24.97 -0.71
CA ARG A 3 -2.55 24.26 0.19
C ARG A 3 -3.65 23.47 -0.53
N GLU A 4 -4.16 23.98 -1.63
CA GLU A 4 -5.14 23.29 -2.49
C GLU A 4 -4.53 22.09 -3.20
N VAL A 5 -3.33 22.23 -3.73
CA VAL A 5 -2.59 21.10 -4.34
C VAL A 5 -2.30 20.03 -3.31
N ASN A 6 -1.85 20.40 -2.11
CA ASN A 6 -1.68 19.48 -1.00
C ASN A 6 -2.97 18.73 -0.66
N ASN A 7 -4.09 19.45 -0.57
CA ASN A 7 -5.38 18.82 -0.22
C ASN A 7 -5.89 17.84 -1.29
N ILE A 8 -5.63 18.13 -2.56
CA ILE A 8 -6.14 17.32 -3.67
C ILE A 8 -5.23 16.14 -4.00
N LEU A 9 -3.91 16.34 -3.98
CA LEU A 9 -2.95 15.32 -4.40
C LEU A 9 -2.39 14.51 -3.22
N PHE A 10 -2.43 15.05 -2.00
CA PHE A 10 -1.68 14.51 -0.88
C PHE A 10 -2.45 14.46 0.44
N ALA A 11 -3.79 14.51 0.40
CA ALA A 11 -4.63 14.58 1.61
C ALA A 11 -4.27 13.51 2.66
N ASP A 12 -3.98 12.31 2.22
CA ASP A 12 -3.74 11.15 3.08
C ASP A 12 -2.28 10.65 3.05
N LEU A 13 -1.36 11.41 2.40
CA LEU A 13 0.03 11.01 2.24
C LEU A 13 0.94 11.64 3.29
N ASN A 14 1.98 10.93 3.69
CA ASN A 14 2.98 11.46 4.59
C ASN A 14 3.87 12.54 3.93
N ARG A 15 4.64 13.26 4.74
CA ARG A 15 5.45 14.39 4.28
C ARG A 15 6.55 13.96 3.30
N GLU A 16 7.21 12.84 3.55
CA GLU A 16 8.30 12.31 2.72
C GLU A 16 7.79 11.91 1.35
N PHE A 17 6.64 11.26 1.28
CA PHE A 17 6.02 10.89 0.02
C PHE A 17 5.61 12.11 -0.81
N ARG A 18 5.10 13.16 -0.17
CA ARG A 18 4.82 14.43 -0.86
C ARG A 18 6.06 15.04 -1.50
N PHE A 19 7.19 15.04 -0.79
CA PHE A 19 8.45 15.51 -1.33
C PHE A 19 8.97 14.63 -2.47
N TYR A 20 8.84 13.33 -2.33
CA TYR A 20 9.21 12.39 -3.40
C TYR A 20 8.41 12.66 -4.67
N LEU A 21 7.09 12.78 -4.60
CA LEU A 21 6.24 13.08 -5.74
C LEU A 21 6.55 14.43 -6.36
N LEU A 22 6.78 15.47 -5.57
CA LEU A 22 7.16 16.79 -6.06
C LEU A 22 8.51 16.76 -6.80
N LYS A 23 9.47 16.00 -6.30
CA LYS A 23 10.77 15.82 -6.92
C LYS A 23 10.67 15.08 -8.25
N GLU A 24 9.88 14.02 -8.33
CA GLU A 24 9.67 13.29 -9.60
C GLU A 24 8.87 14.13 -10.60
N ALA A 25 7.87 14.86 -10.13
CA ALA A 25 7.13 15.83 -10.96
C ALA A 25 8.03 16.94 -11.50
N SER A 26 8.93 17.50 -10.68
CA SER A 26 9.90 18.52 -11.13
C SER A 26 10.76 18.03 -12.27
N LYS A 27 11.32 16.83 -12.18
CA LYS A 27 12.14 16.25 -13.26
C LYS A 27 11.37 16.15 -14.56
N TYR A 28 10.12 15.68 -14.49
CA TYR A 28 9.27 15.53 -15.66
C TYR A 28 8.91 16.89 -16.32
N LEU A 29 8.75 17.91 -15.49
CA LEU A 29 8.40 19.26 -15.96
C LEU A 29 9.62 20.02 -16.53
N GLU A 30 10.82 19.75 -16.01
CA GLU A 30 12.07 20.24 -16.59
C GLU A 30 12.31 19.70 -18.01
N GLU A 31 11.88 18.47 -18.28
CA GLU A 31 11.96 17.86 -19.61
C GLU A 31 10.97 18.46 -20.62
N ILE A 32 9.86 19.05 -20.15
CA ILE A 32 8.80 19.58 -21.03
C ILE A 32 9.03 21.04 -21.41
N ASP A 33 9.54 21.91 -20.54
CA ASP A 33 9.53 23.36 -20.82
C ASP A 33 10.53 24.25 -20.04
N GLY A 34 11.57 23.72 -19.47
CA GLY A 34 12.77 24.45 -18.99
C GLY A 34 12.61 25.52 -17.90
N HIS A 35 11.44 25.98 -17.50
CA HIS A 35 11.26 26.95 -16.43
C HIS A 35 9.92 26.85 -15.71
N ILE A 36 9.95 26.31 -14.49
CA ILE A 36 8.79 26.35 -13.58
C ILE A 36 9.09 27.29 -12.43
N THR A 37 8.44 28.46 -12.41
CA THR A 37 8.36 29.27 -11.20
C THR A 37 7.19 28.83 -10.33
N LEU A 38 7.40 28.68 -9.02
CA LEU A 38 6.46 28.09 -8.07
C LEU A 38 5.05 28.74 -8.05
N ASP A 39 4.94 30.01 -8.45
CA ASP A 39 3.71 30.77 -8.28
C ASP A 39 2.69 30.64 -9.44
N ASN A 40 3.13 30.37 -10.67
CA ASN A 40 2.24 30.31 -11.83
C ASN A 40 1.87 28.88 -12.26
N ASN A 41 2.51 27.86 -11.69
CA ASN A 41 2.49 26.52 -12.27
C ASN A 41 1.76 25.45 -11.45
N VAL A 42 1.21 25.79 -10.28
CA VAL A 42 0.41 24.83 -9.49
C VAL A 42 -0.79 24.31 -10.29
N HIS A 43 -1.40 25.16 -11.13
CA HIS A 43 -2.50 24.76 -12.02
C HIS A 43 -2.01 23.90 -13.18
N PHE A 44 -0.83 24.17 -13.70
CA PHE A 44 -0.21 23.42 -14.79
C PHE A 44 0.22 22.03 -14.27
N ILE A 45 0.94 21.98 -13.17
CA ILE A 45 1.34 20.74 -12.49
C ILE A 45 0.11 19.88 -12.23
N LYS A 46 -0.97 20.42 -11.65
CA LYS A 46 -2.23 19.72 -11.41
C LYS A 46 -2.83 19.17 -12.70
N LYS A 47 -2.85 19.96 -13.76
CA LYS A 47 -3.43 19.58 -15.05
C LYS A 47 -2.62 18.49 -15.73
N GLU A 48 -1.30 18.57 -15.69
CA GLU A 48 -0.42 17.58 -16.29
C GLU A 48 -0.39 16.29 -15.46
N PHE A 49 -0.36 16.36 -14.12
CA PHE A 49 -0.52 15.19 -13.25
C PHE A 49 -1.86 14.47 -13.46
N LEU A 50 -2.95 15.22 -13.61
CA LEU A 50 -4.26 14.64 -13.91
C LEU A 50 -4.33 14.01 -15.30
N LYS A 51 -3.59 14.53 -16.27
CA LYS A 51 -3.46 13.90 -17.59
C LYS A 51 -2.64 12.60 -17.51
N LEU A 52 -1.52 12.62 -16.80
CA LEU A 52 -0.66 11.47 -16.59
C LEU A 52 -1.42 10.36 -15.84
N SER A 53 -2.07 10.70 -14.71
CA SER A 53 -2.84 9.72 -13.92
C SER A 53 -4.00 9.09 -14.70
N LYS A 54 -4.59 9.80 -15.65
CA LYS A 54 -5.64 9.26 -16.53
C LYS A 54 -5.12 8.42 -17.68
N LYS A 55 -3.86 8.62 -18.07
CA LYS A 55 -3.31 8.04 -19.30
C LYS A 55 -2.52 6.76 -19.03
N ASP A 56 -1.79 6.69 -17.93
CA ASP A 56 -0.79 5.65 -17.69
C ASP A 56 -0.75 5.08 -16.27
N ASP A 57 -1.74 5.34 -15.41
CA ASP A 57 -1.73 4.98 -13.98
C ASP A 57 -0.43 5.41 -13.25
N THR A 58 0.23 6.44 -13.75
CA THR A 58 1.59 6.85 -13.33
C THR A 58 1.62 7.25 -11.86
N LEU A 59 0.57 7.91 -11.37
CA LEU A 59 0.49 8.33 -9.97
C LEU A 59 0.36 7.14 -9.03
N ASP A 60 -0.45 6.15 -9.42
CA ASP A 60 -0.62 4.91 -8.66
C ASP A 60 0.67 4.08 -8.68
N ASN A 61 1.37 4.06 -9.80
CA ASN A 61 2.66 3.37 -9.92
C ASN A 61 3.75 4.07 -9.09
N LEU A 62 3.83 5.41 -9.11
CA LEU A 62 4.78 6.16 -8.27
C LEU A 62 4.48 5.97 -6.78
N SER A 63 3.20 5.93 -6.39
CA SER A 63 2.78 5.62 -5.03
C SER A 63 3.19 4.20 -4.63
N ALA A 64 2.97 3.25 -5.52
CA ALA A 64 3.34 1.85 -5.29
C ALA A 64 4.86 1.69 -5.16
N ASP A 65 5.65 2.31 -6.03
CA ASP A 65 7.11 2.26 -6.00
C ASP A 65 7.67 2.85 -4.70
N TYR A 66 7.13 3.97 -4.25
CA TYR A 66 7.52 4.57 -2.96
C TYR A 66 7.18 3.65 -1.78
N LEU A 67 5.95 3.13 -1.75
CA LEU A 67 5.48 2.23 -0.70
C LEU A 67 6.30 0.93 -0.69
N VAL A 68 6.60 0.36 -1.85
CA VAL A 68 7.42 -0.86 -1.96
C VAL A 68 8.81 -0.62 -1.39
N LYS A 69 9.47 0.48 -1.71
CA LYS A 69 10.78 0.83 -1.12
C LYS A 69 10.71 0.90 0.40
N THR A 70 9.72 1.63 0.93
CA THR A 70 9.53 1.77 2.37
C THR A 70 9.26 0.42 3.04
N LEU A 71 8.41 -0.42 2.43
CA LEU A 71 8.09 -1.74 2.95
C LEU A 71 9.30 -2.69 2.91
N VAL A 72 10.14 -2.61 1.88
CA VAL A 72 11.37 -3.41 1.78
C VAL A 72 12.35 -3.07 2.91
N ASP A 73 12.48 -1.78 3.24
CA ASP A 73 13.41 -1.33 4.31
C ASP A 73 13.00 -1.85 5.70
N VAL A 74 11.71 -2.12 5.93
CA VAL A 74 11.17 -2.56 7.22
C VAL A 74 10.51 -3.95 7.18
N LYS A 75 10.66 -4.69 6.08
CA LYS A 75 9.93 -5.94 5.85
C LYS A 75 10.12 -7.01 6.92
N ASP A 76 11.31 -7.07 7.51
CA ASP A 76 11.61 -8.08 8.55
C ASP A 76 10.77 -7.86 9.80
N ASP A 77 10.51 -6.60 10.18
CA ASP A 77 9.65 -6.24 11.30
C ASP A 77 8.15 -6.50 11.00
N LEU A 78 7.80 -6.48 9.70
CA LEU A 78 6.43 -6.69 9.23
C LEU A 78 6.14 -8.15 8.82
N THR A 79 7.13 -9.04 8.92
CA THR A 79 6.98 -10.43 8.50
C THR A 79 6.08 -11.21 9.46
N VAL A 80 5.16 -11.98 8.87
CA VAL A 80 4.33 -13.01 9.53
C VAL A 80 4.49 -14.34 8.79
N ILE A 81 4.23 -15.44 9.49
CA ILE A 81 4.42 -16.79 8.95
C ILE A 81 3.09 -17.56 8.99
N CYS A 82 2.79 -18.28 7.95
CA CYS A 82 1.67 -19.21 7.87
C CYS A 82 2.13 -20.52 7.22
N ASN A 83 2.13 -21.62 7.96
CA ASN A 83 2.57 -22.94 7.47
C ASN A 83 3.94 -22.93 6.79
N GLY A 84 4.90 -22.15 7.32
CA GLY A 84 6.24 -21.99 6.77
C GLY A 84 6.35 -21.01 5.60
N GLN A 85 5.24 -20.49 5.08
CA GLN A 85 5.20 -19.46 4.05
C GLN A 85 5.31 -18.07 4.68
N LYS A 86 6.05 -17.17 4.03
CA LYS A 86 6.27 -15.81 4.48
C LYS A 86 5.19 -14.86 3.95
N GLY A 87 4.66 -14.04 4.82
CA GLY A 87 3.78 -12.94 4.46
C GLY A 87 4.24 -11.61 5.00
N LEU A 88 3.81 -10.53 4.38
CA LEU A 88 3.95 -9.18 4.91
C LEU A 88 2.63 -8.73 5.53
N LEU A 89 2.68 -8.23 6.76
CA LEU A 89 1.54 -7.65 7.45
C LEU A 89 1.70 -6.13 7.55
N THR A 90 0.70 -5.40 7.10
CA THR A 90 0.60 -3.95 7.32
C THR A 90 -0.64 -3.60 8.13
N TYR A 91 -0.66 -2.39 8.68
CA TYR A 91 -1.77 -1.88 9.46
C TYR A 91 -2.17 -0.50 8.98
N CYS A 92 -3.43 -0.37 8.53
CA CYS A 92 -4.01 0.87 8.03
C CYS A 92 -3.30 1.45 6.79
N LEU A 93 -2.69 0.61 5.95
CA LEU A 93 -2.10 1.07 4.69
C LEU A 93 -3.18 1.52 3.69
N GLY A 94 -4.36 0.90 3.73
CA GLY A 94 -5.51 1.29 2.91
C GLY A 94 -5.63 0.48 1.62
N SER A 95 -5.61 1.13 0.45
CA SER A 95 -5.73 0.41 -0.82
C SER A 95 -4.43 -0.32 -1.16
N ILE A 96 -4.42 -1.65 -1.00
CA ILE A 96 -3.22 -2.47 -1.15
C ILE A 96 -3.08 -3.16 -2.51
N SER A 97 -4.04 -3.03 -3.42
CA SER A 97 -4.03 -3.84 -4.65
C SER A 97 -2.75 -3.67 -5.47
N ILE A 98 -2.33 -2.44 -5.70
CA ILE A 98 -1.11 -2.13 -6.47
C ILE A 98 0.15 -2.36 -5.62
N PRO A 99 0.30 -1.77 -4.41
CA PRO A 99 1.53 -1.93 -3.64
C PRO A 99 1.80 -3.36 -3.19
N ALA A 100 0.77 -4.15 -2.84
CA ALA A 100 0.97 -5.55 -2.47
C ALA A 100 1.45 -6.39 -3.65
N ASN A 101 0.86 -6.22 -4.84
CA ASN A 101 1.30 -6.92 -6.04
C ASN A 101 2.74 -6.53 -6.44
N ALA A 102 3.08 -5.24 -6.34
CA ALA A 102 4.42 -4.76 -6.63
C ALA A 102 5.44 -5.29 -5.61
N PHE A 103 5.09 -5.30 -4.31
CA PHE A 103 5.94 -5.87 -3.26
C PHE A 103 6.20 -7.36 -3.47
N LEU A 104 5.16 -8.17 -3.71
CA LEU A 104 5.29 -9.63 -3.90
C LEU A 104 6.11 -9.98 -5.14
N LYS A 105 5.98 -9.21 -6.23
CA LYS A 105 6.81 -9.37 -7.43
C LYS A 105 8.29 -9.04 -7.19
N ALA A 106 8.56 -8.04 -6.35
CA ALA A 106 9.93 -7.61 -6.03
C ALA A 106 10.60 -8.48 -4.96
N ASN A 107 9.83 -9.18 -4.12
CA ASN A 107 10.31 -10.00 -2.99
C ASN A 107 9.79 -11.43 -3.13
N LEU A 108 10.48 -12.23 -3.94
CA LEU A 108 10.05 -13.58 -4.32
C LEU A 108 10.06 -14.59 -3.15
N ASP A 109 10.65 -14.24 -2.03
CA ASP A 109 10.62 -15.00 -0.78
C ASP A 109 9.37 -14.74 0.08
N TYR A 110 8.48 -13.83 -0.36
CA TYR A 110 7.16 -13.60 0.24
C TYR A 110 6.07 -14.22 -0.64
N ASP A 111 5.09 -14.85 0.00
CA ASP A 111 4.02 -15.60 -0.65
C ASP A 111 2.67 -14.90 -0.58
N PHE A 112 2.47 -14.05 0.45
CA PHE A 112 1.23 -13.32 0.67
C PHE A 112 1.44 -11.96 1.35
N PHE A 113 0.39 -11.14 1.31
CA PHE A 113 0.35 -9.81 1.90
C PHE A 113 -1.00 -9.62 2.62
N ILE A 114 -0.98 -9.09 3.83
CA ILE A 114 -2.18 -8.77 4.62
C ILE A 114 -2.12 -7.30 5.02
N ASP A 115 -3.22 -6.55 4.82
CA ASP A 115 -3.45 -5.26 5.49
C ASP A 115 -4.67 -5.36 6.37
N VAL A 116 -4.57 -4.86 7.59
CA VAL A 116 -5.69 -4.82 8.55
C VAL A 116 -5.95 -3.36 8.90
N ASN A 117 -7.21 -2.95 8.91
CA ASN A 117 -7.58 -1.61 9.35
C ASN A 117 -8.02 -1.58 10.82
N LYS A 118 -8.25 -0.39 11.37
CA LYS A 118 -8.64 -0.17 12.77
C LYS A 118 -9.90 -0.92 13.20
N LYS A 119 -10.81 -1.21 12.26
CA LYS A 119 -12.07 -1.90 12.52
C LYS A 119 -11.96 -3.42 12.36
N GLY A 120 -10.74 -3.94 12.14
CA GLY A 120 -10.50 -5.36 11.91
C GLY A 120 -10.86 -5.85 10.50
N ASN A 121 -11.18 -4.95 9.55
CA ASN A 121 -11.31 -5.39 8.17
C ASN A 121 -9.93 -5.68 7.60
N ALA A 122 -9.80 -6.81 6.94
CA ALA A 122 -8.57 -7.28 6.36
C ALA A 122 -8.67 -7.43 4.85
N SER A 123 -7.58 -7.11 4.17
CA SER A 123 -7.38 -7.37 2.76
C SER A 123 -6.18 -8.29 2.57
N PHE A 124 -6.35 -9.31 1.77
CA PHE A 124 -5.34 -10.34 1.51
C PHE A 124 -4.95 -10.33 0.04
N ARG A 125 -3.66 -10.48 -0.27
CA ARG A 125 -3.14 -10.60 -1.63
C ARG A 125 -2.09 -11.70 -1.71
N ALA A 126 -2.06 -12.38 -2.86
CA ALA A 126 -1.02 -13.34 -3.23
C ALA A 126 -0.70 -13.20 -4.72
N ASP A 127 0.36 -13.86 -5.17
CA ASP A 127 0.81 -13.89 -6.56
C ASP A 127 0.72 -15.31 -7.19
N GLY A 128 -0.17 -16.15 -6.65
CA GLY A 128 -0.38 -17.55 -7.11
C GLY A 128 0.33 -18.60 -6.27
N LYS A 129 1.18 -18.22 -5.31
CA LYS A 129 1.89 -19.16 -4.44
C LYS A 129 1.05 -19.66 -3.27
N MET A 130 0.05 -18.89 -2.87
CA MET A 130 -0.84 -19.20 -1.75
C MET A 130 -2.29 -18.87 -2.07
N ASP A 131 -3.22 -19.70 -1.60
CA ASP A 131 -4.66 -19.42 -1.70
C ASP A 131 -5.10 -18.56 -0.51
N VAL A 132 -5.15 -17.22 -0.73
CA VAL A 132 -5.61 -16.30 0.30
C VAL A 132 -7.12 -16.29 0.50
N SER A 133 -7.91 -16.93 -0.37
CA SER A 133 -9.36 -17.08 -0.14
C SER A 133 -9.63 -18.09 0.96
N LEU A 134 -8.90 -19.20 0.97
CA LEU A 134 -8.93 -20.18 2.04
C LEU A 134 -8.39 -19.61 3.34
N MET A 135 -7.30 -18.84 3.28
CA MET A 135 -6.78 -18.13 4.46
C MET A 135 -7.86 -17.22 5.05
N ALA A 136 -8.43 -16.31 4.26
CA ALA A 136 -9.46 -15.37 4.72
C ALA A 136 -10.68 -16.08 5.32
N SER A 137 -11.11 -17.21 4.75
CA SER A 137 -12.25 -17.99 5.27
C SER A 137 -11.96 -18.69 6.59
N LYS A 138 -10.71 -19.08 6.84
CA LYS A 138 -10.32 -19.80 8.07
C LYS A 138 -10.03 -18.87 9.24
N ILE A 139 -9.37 -17.71 9.01
CA ILE A 139 -8.93 -16.83 10.11
C ILE A 139 -9.78 -15.58 10.30
N ALA A 140 -10.57 -15.20 9.30
CA ALA A 140 -11.45 -14.04 9.34
C ALA A 140 -12.81 -14.41 8.76
N ALA A 141 -13.86 -13.66 9.08
CA ALA A 141 -15.15 -13.81 8.41
C ALA A 141 -15.05 -13.27 6.98
N GLY A 142 -14.50 -14.08 6.06
CA GLY A 142 -14.14 -13.59 4.74
C GLY A 142 -14.06 -14.63 3.64
N GLY A 143 -13.55 -14.20 2.49
CA GLY A 143 -13.35 -14.99 1.28
C GLY A 143 -13.06 -14.10 0.08
N GLY A 144 -13.06 -14.67 -1.12
CA GLY A 144 -12.78 -13.94 -2.36
C GLY A 144 -12.13 -14.84 -3.40
N HIS A 145 -11.16 -14.30 -4.11
CA HIS A 145 -10.38 -15.04 -5.10
C HIS A 145 -9.06 -15.54 -4.49
N VAL A 146 -8.48 -16.56 -5.12
CA VAL A 146 -7.20 -17.20 -4.73
C VAL A 146 -6.11 -16.14 -4.45
N ASN A 147 -5.99 -15.11 -5.30
CA ASN A 147 -4.97 -14.07 -5.19
C ASN A 147 -5.46 -12.76 -4.55
N ALA A 148 -6.76 -12.61 -4.26
CA ALA A 148 -7.34 -11.37 -3.76
C ALA A 148 -8.59 -11.64 -2.93
N SER A 149 -8.49 -11.51 -1.64
CA SER A 149 -9.57 -11.79 -0.69
C SER A 149 -9.72 -10.67 0.33
N GLY A 150 -10.85 -10.66 1.00
CA GLY A 150 -11.11 -9.78 2.11
C GLY A 150 -11.84 -10.52 3.24
N GLY A 151 -11.82 -9.95 4.43
CA GLY A 151 -12.52 -10.51 5.57
C GLY A 151 -12.55 -9.52 6.72
N LYS A 152 -13.17 -9.95 7.82
CA LYS A 152 -13.25 -9.17 9.05
C LYS A 152 -12.92 -10.04 10.25
N PHE A 153 -12.09 -9.53 11.12
CA PHE A 153 -11.83 -10.10 12.43
C PHE A 153 -12.81 -9.50 13.43
N ASP A 154 -13.87 -10.22 13.80
CA ASP A 154 -14.93 -9.69 14.66
C ASP A 154 -14.47 -9.46 16.11
N ASP A 155 -13.44 -10.17 16.55
CA ASP A 155 -12.83 -10.05 17.88
C ASP A 155 -11.60 -9.13 17.91
N PHE A 156 -11.30 -8.42 16.79
CA PHE A 156 -10.21 -7.47 16.71
C PHE A 156 -10.47 -6.24 17.58
N LYS A 157 -9.48 -5.91 18.41
CA LYS A 157 -9.54 -4.70 19.22
C LYS A 157 -8.71 -3.59 18.56
N GLU A 158 -9.33 -2.43 18.41
CA GLU A 158 -8.62 -1.25 17.89
C GLU A 158 -7.44 -0.91 18.81
N THR A 159 -6.28 -0.74 18.22
CA THR A 159 -5.04 -0.33 18.88
C THR A 159 -4.24 0.58 17.96
N ILE A 160 -3.27 1.29 18.51
CA ILE A 160 -2.24 2.04 17.75
C ILE A 160 -0.89 1.33 17.79
N ASP A 161 -0.77 0.27 18.58
CA ASP A 161 0.44 -0.52 18.72
C ASP A 161 0.48 -1.62 17.65
N TYR A 162 1.40 -1.48 16.70
CA TYR A 162 1.59 -2.47 15.63
C TYR A 162 1.99 -3.85 16.18
N SER A 163 2.71 -3.93 17.29
CA SER A 163 3.12 -5.20 17.88
C SER A 163 1.91 -6.03 18.38
N GLU A 164 0.89 -5.36 18.90
CA GLU A 164 -0.37 -6.02 19.28
C GLU A 164 -1.10 -6.56 18.06
N VAL A 165 -1.17 -5.76 16.97
CA VAL A 165 -1.77 -6.19 15.70
C VAL A 165 -1.04 -7.42 15.14
N ARG A 166 0.30 -7.36 15.08
CA ARG A 166 1.13 -8.45 14.58
C ARG A 166 0.96 -9.72 15.40
N ASN A 167 0.99 -9.63 16.73
CA ASN A 167 0.79 -10.77 17.61
C ASN A 167 -0.61 -11.38 17.46
N TYR A 168 -1.64 -10.54 17.32
CA TYR A 168 -3.00 -11.00 17.08
C TYR A 168 -3.12 -11.76 15.77
N ILE A 169 -2.62 -11.19 14.67
CA ILE A 169 -2.69 -11.80 13.33
C ILE A 169 -1.83 -13.08 13.29
N GLN A 170 -0.62 -13.07 13.84
CA GLN A 170 0.23 -14.26 13.88
C GLN A 170 -0.48 -15.42 14.61
N LYS A 171 -1.12 -15.16 15.75
CA LYS A 171 -1.89 -16.17 16.47
C LYS A 171 -3.05 -16.73 15.63
N LYS A 172 -3.72 -15.94 14.82
CA LYS A 172 -4.74 -16.41 13.88
C LYS A 172 -4.14 -17.29 12.78
N LEU A 173 -2.99 -16.90 12.23
CA LEU A 173 -2.26 -17.68 11.21
C LEU A 173 -1.75 -19.01 11.75
N ASP A 174 -1.30 -19.06 13.00
CA ASP A 174 -0.84 -20.28 13.67
C ASP A 174 -1.96 -21.29 13.92
N SER A 175 -3.23 -20.88 13.79
CA SER A 175 -4.40 -21.76 14.04
C SER A 175 -4.87 -22.54 12.80
N ILE A 176 -4.22 -22.37 11.64
CA ILE A 176 -4.67 -22.97 10.37
C ILE A 176 -3.67 -23.89 9.68
#